data_ba92217e68d1889bcad092b7e578709b
#
_entry.id   ba92217e68d1889bcad092b7e578709b
#
_cell.length_a   1.000
_cell.length_b   1.000
_cell.length_c   1.000
_cell.angle_alpha   90.00
_cell.angle_beta   90.00
_cell.angle_gamma   90.00
#
_symmetry.space_group_name_H-M   'P 1'
#
loop_
_entity.id
_entity.type
_entity.pdbx_description
1 polymer ?
#
loop_
_entity_poly.entity_id
_entity_poly.type
_entity_poly.pdbx_seq_one_letter_code
_entity_poly.pdbx_strand_id
1 'polypeptide(L)'
;MTEQTPVSELSPKTQKVHAALSQHGALFFDELIHEAHLLRSELEIALQELVGAGLVNADSFAGLRALITPASKRQSRNSRRGRGAFIGGMDDAGRWALLRRAPTAPVAGNQRLASTPAETLEHIAMTLLRRYGVVFWRLLEREAEWLPSWRELLRTFHRLEARGEIRGGRFVSGLAGEQFALPEAIPLLREVRRRPHDGSLVAVCGVDPLNLAGTLLPGAKVPALASNRLVYRDGLPVAAEIAGKPLFWLELDQQASAEVRCKLIRH
;
A
#
# COMPACT_ATOMS: atom_id res chain seq x y z
N MET A 1 -5.10 15.14 -8.43
CA MET A 1 -5.75 15.22 -7.08
C MET A 1 -7.18 15.60 -7.32
N THR A 2 -8.12 14.71 -7.06
CA THR A 2 -9.56 14.99 -7.23
C THR A 2 -9.98 15.92 -6.08
N GLU A 3 -10.50 17.11 -6.40
CA GLU A 3 -11.11 18.01 -5.42
C GLU A 3 -12.19 17.26 -4.66
N GLN A 4 -12.18 17.40 -3.34
CA GLN A 4 -13.17 16.75 -2.50
C GLN A 4 -14.49 17.52 -2.60
N THR A 5 -15.55 16.82 -2.90
CA THR A 5 -16.91 17.36 -2.72
C THR A 5 -17.08 17.74 -1.25
N PRO A 6 -17.26 19.00 -0.90
CA PRO A 6 -17.48 19.42 0.49
C PRO A 6 -18.80 18.79 1.01
N VAL A 7 -18.82 18.41 2.29
CA VAL A 7 -19.99 17.77 2.91
C VAL A 7 -21.27 18.59 2.74
N SER A 8 -21.14 19.92 2.65
CA SER A 8 -22.26 20.84 2.40
C SER A 8 -22.93 20.69 1.04
N GLU A 9 -22.22 20.11 0.05
CA GLU A 9 -22.76 19.88 -1.30
C GLU A 9 -23.44 18.51 -1.45
N LEU A 10 -23.33 17.65 -0.44
CA LEU A 10 -23.99 16.35 -0.44
C LEU A 10 -25.49 16.48 -0.17
N SER A 11 -26.25 15.46 -0.58
CA SER A 11 -27.69 15.45 -0.32
C SER A 11 -28.00 15.52 1.18
N PRO A 12 -29.16 16.10 1.60
CA PRO A 12 -29.50 16.23 3.02
C PRO A 12 -29.53 14.90 3.78
N LYS A 13 -29.90 13.80 3.11
CA LYS A 13 -29.89 12.45 3.67
C LYS A 13 -28.46 11.94 3.89
N THR A 14 -27.58 12.21 2.96
CA THR A 14 -26.16 11.87 3.03
C THR A 14 -25.45 12.64 4.13
N GLN A 15 -25.80 13.92 4.33
CA GLN A 15 -25.31 14.73 5.45
C GLN A 15 -25.71 14.14 6.80
N LYS A 16 -26.94 13.60 6.95
CA LYS A 16 -27.36 12.91 8.19
C LYS A 16 -26.53 11.66 8.47
N VAL A 17 -26.27 10.84 7.46
CA VAL A 17 -25.42 9.66 7.61
C VAL A 17 -23.99 10.04 7.99
N HIS A 18 -23.44 11.08 7.35
CA HIS A 18 -22.12 11.60 7.70
C HIS A 18 -22.07 12.10 9.15
N ALA A 19 -23.10 12.81 9.62
CA ALA A 19 -23.21 13.30 11.00
C ALA A 19 -23.28 12.14 12.00
N ALA A 20 -24.11 11.12 11.73
CA ALA A 20 -24.20 9.91 12.56
C ALA A 20 -22.84 9.20 12.70
N LEU A 21 -22.15 8.99 11.59
CA LEU A 21 -20.79 8.40 11.59
C LEU A 21 -19.75 9.28 12.27
N SER A 22 -19.88 10.61 12.22
CA SER A 22 -18.99 11.54 12.93
C SER A 22 -19.19 11.46 14.44
N GLN A 23 -20.42 11.29 14.89
CA GLN A 23 -20.77 11.27 16.30
C GLN A 23 -20.51 9.91 16.96
N HIS A 24 -20.85 8.82 16.31
CA HIS A 24 -20.85 7.47 16.88
C HIS A 24 -19.66 6.60 16.40
N GLY A 25 -18.92 7.05 15.39
CA GLY A 25 -17.82 6.29 14.81
C GLY A 25 -18.28 5.24 13.81
N ALA A 26 -17.71 4.04 13.87
CA ALA A 26 -18.06 2.95 12.96
C ALA A 26 -19.35 2.26 13.36
N LEU A 27 -20.35 2.24 12.46
CA LEU A 27 -21.70 1.69 12.69
C LEU A 27 -22.04 0.60 11.66
N PHE A 28 -22.81 -0.40 12.11
CA PHE A 28 -23.43 -1.37 11.20
C PHE A 28 -24.57 -0.72 10.40
N PHE A 29 -24.96 -1.37 9.31
CA PHE A 29 -25.99 -0.84 8.43
C PHE A 29 -27.32 -0.58 9.15
N ASP A 30 -27.77 -1.52 10.00
CA ASP A 30 -29.02 -1.37 10.75
C ASP A 30 -28.92 -0.28 11.84
N GLU A 31 -27.74 -0.12 12.46
CA GLU A 31 -27.51 0.98 13.41
C GLU A 31 -27.60 2.33 12.71
N LEU A 32 -27.04 2.44 11.48
CA LEU A 32 -27.13 3.66 10.67
C LEU A 32 -28.57 4.01 10.28
N ILE A 33 -29.44 3.02 10.01
CA ILE A 33 -30.86 3.23 9.76
C ILE A 33 -31.49 3.96 10.97
N HIS A 34 -31.20 3.48 12.16
CA HIS A 34 -31.74 4.04 13.40
C HIS A 34 -31.18 5.42 13.70
N GLU A 35 -29.87 5.59 13.64
CA GLU A 35 -29.21 6.85 14.00
C GLU A 35 -29.48 7.98 12.98
N ALA A 36 -29.51 7.67 11.69
CA ALA A 36 -29.79 8.66 10.65
C ALA A 36 -31.30 8.88 10.40
N HIS A 37 -32.16 8.05 11.00
CA HIS A 37 -33.63 8.06 10.77
C HIS A 37 -33.99 7.99 9.29
N LEU A 38 -33.37 7.06 8.56
CA LEU A 38 -33.60 6.87 7.12
C LEU A 38 -34.21 5.50 6.83
N LEU A 39 -34.92 5.42 5.71
CA LEU A 39 -35.33 4.13 5.16
C LEU A 39 -34.11 3.40 4.58
N ARG A 40 -34.19 2.06 4.51
CA ARG A 40 -33.12 1.20 3.99
C ARG A 40 -32.61 1.65 2.61
N SER A 41 -33.53 1.90 1.68
CA SER A 41 -33.19 2.36 0.32
C SER A 41 -32.54 3.75 0.30
N GLU A 42 -32.95 4.62 1.20
CA GLU A 42 -32.38 5.97 1.33
C GLU A 42 -30.96 5.93 1.88
N LEU A 43 -30.72 5.05 2.88
CA LEU A 43 -29.38 4.83 3.43
C LEU A 43 -28.44 4.22 2.38
N GLU A 44 -28.91 3.28 1.55
CA GLU A 44 -28.10 2.71 0.47
C GLU A 44 -27.63 3.80 -0.52
N ILE A 45 -28.54 4.70 -0.91
CA ILE A 45 -28.21 5.83 -1.81
C ILE A 45 -27.22 6.80 -1.13
N ALA A 46 -27.44 7.11 0.14
CA ALA A 46 -26.56 8.00 0.90
C ALA A 46 -25.15 7.40 1.06
N LEU A 47 -25.06 6.10 1.32
CA LEU A 47 -23.75 5.40 1.38
C LEU A 47 -23.06 5.35 0.02
N GLN A 48 -23.80 5.17 -1.09
CA GLN A 48 -23.22 5.25 -2.44
C GLN A 48 -22.62 6.63 -2.71
N GLU A 49 -23.31 7.68 -2.33
CA GLU A 49 -22.84 9.06 -2.48
C GLU A 49 -21.57 9.30 -1.63
N LEU A 50 -21.57 8.88 -0.35
CA LEU A 50 -20.41 9.00 0.54
C LEU A 50 -19.21 8.20 0.06
N VAL A 51 -19.41 6.99 -0.42
CA VAL A 51 -18.32 6.16 -0.99
C VAL A 51 -17.81 6.79 -2.29
N GLY A 52 -18.70 7.28 -3.16
CA GLY A 52 -18.32 7.98 -4.40
C GLY A 52 -17.52 9.25 -4.13
N ALA A 53 -17.86 10.00 -3.08
CA ALA A 53 -17.10 11.15 -2.59
C ALA A 53 -15.80 10.75 -1.85
N GLY A 54 -15.58 9.46 -1.60
CA GLY A 54 -14.44 8.94 -0.86
C GLY A 54 -14.41 9.41 0.60
N LEU A 55 -15.54 9.54 1.24
CA LEU A 55 -15.69 9.98 2.64
C LEU A 55 -15.91 8.81 3.59
N VAL A 56 -16.42 7.68 3.10
CA VAL A 56 -16.76 6.49 3.90
C VAL A 56 -16.18 5.24 3.28
N ASN A 57 -15.83 4.30 4.14
CA ASN A 57 -15.42 2.95 3.76
C ASN A 57 -16.17 1.91 4.60
N ALA A 58 -16.22 0.67 4.10
CA ALA A 58 -16.75 -0.48 4.82
C ALA A 58 -15.60 -1.37 5.34
N ASP A 59 -15.82 -2.06 6.47
CA ASP A 59 -14.88 -3.06 7.02
C ASP A 59 -14.60 -4.19 6.04
N SER A 60 -15.59 -4.51 5.20
CA SER A 60 -15.49 -5.62 4.26
C SER A 60 -15.67 -5.18 2.82
N PHE A 61 -14.97 -5.85 1.92
CA PHE A 61 -15.15 -5.67 0.48
C PHE A 61 -16.55 -6.10 0.01
N ALA A 62 -17.25 -6.95 0.79
CA ALA A 62 -18.62 -7.37 0.54
C ALA A 62 -19.59 -6.17 0.59
N GLY A 63 -19.39 -5.25 1.53
CA GLY A 63 -20.19 -4.03 1.64
C GLY A 63 -20.13 -3.14 0.42
N LEU A 64 -18.90 -2.84 -0.04
CA LEU A 64 -18.71 -2.05 -1.25
C LEU A 64 -19.31 -2.74 -2.48
N ARG A 65 -19.16 -4.06 -2.59
CA ARG A 65 -19.73 -4.85 -3.67
C ARG A 65 -21.26 -4.87 -3.62
N ALA A 66 -21.85 -4.93 -2.42
CA ALA A 66 -23.29 -4.86 -2.23
C ALA A 66 -23.87 -3.51 -2.70
N LEU A 67 -23.18 -2.40 -2.46
CA LEU A 67 -23.61 -1.07 -2.92
C LEU A 67 -23.71 -0.96 -4.45
N ILE A 68 -22.76 -1.54 -5.19
CA ILE A 68 -22.74 -1.46 -6.67
C ILE A 68 -23.64 -2.52 -7.33
N THR A 69 -24.12 -3.53 -6.55
CA THR A 69 -24.97 -4.58 -7.09
C THR A 69 -26.44 -4.16 -6.97
N PRO A 70 -27.24 -4.15 -8.08
CA PRO A 70 -28.66 -3.86 -8.01
C PRO A 70 -29.40 -4.75 -7.00
N ALA A 71 -30.35 -4.19 -6.26
CA ALA A 71 -31.11 -4.91 -5.23
C ALA A 71 -31.76 -6.21 -5.75
N SER A 72 -32.21 -6.22 -7.01
CA SER A 72 -32.79 -7.39 -7.68
C SER A 72 -31.80 -8.55 -7.90
N LYS A 73 -30.49 -8.29 -7.88
CA LYS A 73 -29.42 -9.28 -8.08
C LYS A 73 -28.74 -9.71 -6.79
N ARG A 74 -29.11 -9.10 -5.65
CA ARG A 74 -28.57 -9.49 -4.33
C ARG A 74 -29.31 -10.73 -3.85
N GLN A 75 -28.56 -11.81 -3.60
CA GLN A 75 -29.15 -13.05 -3.10
C GLN A 75 -29.47 -12.91 -1.61
N SER A 76 -30.71 -13.27 -1.24
CA SER A 76 -31.12 -13.38 0.15
C SER A 76 -30.41 -14.57 0.81
N ARG A 77 -30.10 -14.43 2.11
CA ARG A 77 -29.46 -15.44 2.99
C ARG A 77 -30.10 -16.83 2.94
N ASN A 78 -31.36 -16.95 2.44
CA ASN A 78 -32.11 -18.20 2.37
C ASN A 78 -31.89 -19.03 1.09
N SER A 79 -31.13 -18.56 0.12
CA SER A 79 -30.85 -19.32 -1.10
C SER A 79 -29.61 -20.21 -0.95
N ARG A 80 -29.80 -21.45 -0.49
CA ARG A 80 -28.75 -22.47 -0.26
C ARG A 80 -28.25 -23.19 -1.53
N ARG A 81 -28.43 -22.69 -2.73
CA ARG A 81 -28.02 -23.41 -3.95
C ARG A 81 -27.30 -22.51 -4.95
N GLY A 82 -25.98 -22.66 -5.06
CA GLY A 82 -25.17 -22.12 -6.14
C GLY A 82 -23.70 -21.95 -5.76
N ARG A 83 -22.78 -22.57 -6.54
CA ARG A 83 -21.31 -22.37 -6.46
C ARG A 83 -20.84 -20.98 -6.94
N GLY A 84 -21.66 -19.95 -6.84
CA GLY A 84 -21.30 -18.57 -7.16
C GLY A 84 -20.83 -17.83 -5.91
N ALA A 85 -19.94 -16.83 -6.07
CA ALA A 85 -19.55 -15.96 -4.98
C ALA A 85 -20.80 -15.32 -4.35
N PHE A 86 -21.06 -15.63 -3.08
CA PHE A 86 -22.18 -15.11 -2.31
C PHE A 86 -22.01 -13.59 -2.18
N ILE A 87 -22.86 -12.82 -2.85
CA ILE A 87 -22.96 -11.38 -2.64
C ILE A 87 -24.06 -11.21 -1.59
N GLY A 88 -23.63 -11.09 -0.33
CA GLY A 88 -24.50 -10.83 0.81
C GLY A 88 -25.27 -9.52 0.65
N GLY A 89 -26.33 -9.36 1.44
CA GLY A 89 -27.05 -8.09 1.56
C GLY A 89 -26.19 -7.03 2.27
N MET A 90 -26.76 -5.83 2.42
CA MET A 90 -26.09 -4.74 3.15
C MET A 90 -25.83 -5.09 4.63
N ASP A 91 -26.62 -6.02 5.19
CA ASP A 91 -26.48 -6.50 6.56
C ASP A 91 -25.18 -7.30 6.79
N ASP A 92 -24.63 -7.91 5.73
CA ASP A 92 -23.37 -8.65 5.74
C ASP A 92 -22.16 -7.74 5.40
N ALA A 93 -22.40 -6.45 5.22
CA ALA A 93 -21.39 -5.48 4.78
C ALA A 93 -20.32 -5.15 5.83
N GLY A 94 -20.53 -5.55 7.11
CA GLY A 94 -19.73 -5.09 8.22
C GLY A 94 -20.09 -3.66 8.64
N ARG A 95 -19.17 -2.98 9.29
CA ARG A 95 -19.37 -1.59 9.75
C ARG A 95 -18.94 -0.60 8.69
N TRP A 96 -19.60 0.53 8.70
CA TRP A 96 -19.28 1.70 7.89
C TRP A 96 -18.60 2.75 8.77
N ALA A 97 -17.53 3.35 8.28
CA ALA A 97 -16.77 4.34 9.02
C ALA A 97 -16.33 5.50 8.12
N LEU A 98 -16.23 6.69 8.69
CA LEU A 98 -15.61 7.82 8.00
C LEU A 98 -14.14 7.53 7.76
N LEU A 99 -13.67 7.82 6.55
CA LEU A 99 -12.26 7.84 6.25
C LEU A 99 -11.62 9.00 7.02
N ARG A 100 -10.80 8.67 8.02
CA ARG A 100 -9.96 9.66 8.71
C ARG A 100 -8.89 10.12 7.74
N ARG A 101 -9.07 11.29 7.18
CA ARG A 101 -8.00 11.96 6.44
C ARG A 101 -7.23 12.83 7.42
N ALA A 102 -5.90 12.82 7.28
CA ALA A 102 -5.10 13.86 7.92
C ALA A 102 -5.68 15.22 7.48
N PRO A 103 -5.85 16.19 8.40
CA PRO A 103 -6.32 17.51 8.02
C PRO A 103 -5.38 18.03 6.94
N THR A 104 -5.90 18.16 5.72
CA THR A 104 -5.24 18.94 4.69
C THR A 104 -5.25 20.37 5.21
N ALA A 105 -4.09 20.86 5.66
CA ALA A 105 -3.94 22.27 5.96
C ALA A 105 -4.46 23.04 4.75
N PRO A 106 -5.30 24.09 4.95
CA PRO A 106 -5.83 24.85 3.83
C PRO A 106 -4.65 25.40 3.04
N VAL A 107 -4.59 25.07 1.75
CA VAL A 107 -3.68 25.68 0.79
C VAL A 107 -4.23 27.08 0.50
N ALA A 108 -4.12 27.95 1.48
CA ALA A 108 -4.25 29.38 1.27
C ALA A 108 -2.93 29.88 0.74
N GLY A 109 -2.99 30.62 -0.37
CA GLY A 109 -1.86 31.01 -1.19
C GLY A 109 -0.64 31.53 -0.41
N ASN A 110 0.53 31.22 -0.94
CA ASN A 110 1.87 31.79 -0.61
C ASN A 110 2.33 31.69 0.86
N GLN A 111 1.83 30.75 1.65
CA GLN A 111 2.51 30.39 2.90
C GLN A 111 3.47 29.23 2.58
N ARG A 112 4.78 29.47 2.86
CA ARG A 112 5.81 28.43 2.98
C ARG A 112 5.18 27.22 3.65
N LEU A 113 5.23 26.05 2.99
CA LEU A 113 4.77 24.77 3.49
C LEU A 113 5.09 24.69 4.98
N ALA A 114 4.08 24.66 5.84
CA ALA A 114 4.27 24.47 7.26
C ALA A 114 5.12 23.21 7.41
N SER A 115 6.30 23.35 8.02
CA SER A 115 7.23 22.22 8.17
C SER A 115 6.50 21.11 8.93
N THR A 116 6.60 19.89 8.40
CA THR A 116 6.03 18.71 9.06
C THR A 116 6.49 18.68 10.52
N PRO A 117 5.59 18.48 11.50
CA PRO A 117 5.97 18.43 12.92
C PRO A 117 7.10 17.43 13.17
N ALA A 118 8.02 17.77 14.07
CA ALA A 118 9.21 16.97 14.34
C ALA A 118 8.86 15.52 14.75
N GLU A 119 7.82 15.34 15.55
CA GLU A 119 7.33 14.02 15.97
C GLU A 119 6.81 13.19 14.79
N THR A 120 6.09 13.83 13.85
CA THR A 120 5.61 13.18 12.63
C THR A 120 6.79 12.76 11.75
N LEU A 121 7.81 13.61 11.60
CA LEU A 121 9.04 13.27 10.87
C LEU A 121 9.77 12.09 11.50
N GLU A 122 9.88 12.04 12.82
CA GLU A 122 10.49 10.89 13.52
C GLU A 122 9.66 9.62 13.33
N HIS A 123 8.35 9.71 13.45
CA HIS A 123 7.46 8.58 13.21
C HIS A 123 7.61 8.02 11.79
N ILE A 124 7.64 8.89 10.78
CA ILE A 124 7.85 8.50 9.38
C ILE A 124 9.24 7.87 9.20
N ALA A 125 10.30 8.50 9.73
CA ALA A 125 11.66 8.01 9.63
C ALA A 125 11.81 6.60 10.23
N MET A 126 11.27 6.39 11.43
CA MET A 126 11.28 5.08 12.10
C MET A 126 10.42 4.04 11.37
N THR A 127 9.29 4.46 10.78
CA THR A 127 8.45 3.57 9.98
C THR A 127 9.19 3.09 8.73
N LEU A 128 9.90 3.98 8.03
CA LEU A 128 10.73 3.63 6.88
C LEU A 128 11.87 2.67 7.28
N LEU A 129 12.55 2.94 8.39
CA LEU A 129 13.61 2.07 8.91
C LEU A 129 13.09 0.68 9.27
N ARG A 130 11.93 0.58 9.93
CA ARG A 130 11.31 -0.71 10.26
C ARG A 130 10.85 -1.47 9.02
N ARG A 131 10.39 -0.77 7.98
CA ARG A 131 9.95 -1.38 6.71
C ARG A 131 11.13 -1.95 5.91
N TYR A 132 12.22 -1.20 5.82
CA TYR A 132 13.33 -1.51 4.93
C TYR A 132 14.58 -2.05 5.63
N GLY A 133 14.72 -1.85 6.93
CA GLY A 133 15.93 -2.15 7.68
C GLY A 133 17.06 -1.15 7.42
N VAL A 134 17.26 -0.76 6.17
CA VAL A 134 18.22 0.27 5.70
C VAL A 134 17.47 1.28 4.85
N VAL A 135 17.68 2.56 5.08
CA VAL A 135 17.04 3.66 4.34
C VAL A 135 18.07 4.56 3.69
N PHE A 136 17.82 4.97 2.45
CA PHE A 136 18.60 5.90 1.65
C PHE A 136 17.68 6.63 0.66
N TRP A 137 18.12 7.75 0.09
CA TRP A 137 17.28 8.66 -0.69
C TRP A 137 16.52 7.98 -1.84
N ARG A 138 17.15 7.04 -2.55
CA ARG A 138 16.55 6.36 -3.71
C ARG A 138 15.37 5.45 -3.34
N LEU A 139 15.26 5.02 -2.08
CA LEU A 139 14.09 4.28 -1.61
C LEU A 139 12.81 5.12 -1.63
N LEU A 140 12.93 6.44 -1.44
CA LEU A 140 11.77 7.34 -1.42
C LEU A 140 11.08 7.44 -2.78
N GLU A 141 11.79 7.13 -3.89
CA GLU A 141 11.19 7.06 -5.23
C GLU A 141 10.10 5.97 -5.34
N ARG A 142 10.08 5.04 -4.40
CA ARG A 142 9.11 3.95 -4.33
C ARG A 142 7.94 4.24 -3.38
N GLU A 143 8.07 5.27 -2.60
CA GLU A 143 7.09 5.68 -1.60
C GLU A 143 6.09 6.69 -2.18
N ALA A 144 5.09 7.02 -1.39
CA ALA A 144 4.07 7.97 -1.80
C ALA A 144 4.62 9.40 -1.91
N GLU A 145 4.18 10.12 -2.93
CA GLU A 145 4.62 11.50 -3.23
C GLU A 145 4.37 12.52 -2.11
N TRP A 146 3.45 12.20 -1.19
CA TRP A 146 3.14 13.05 -0.03
C TRP A 146 4.14 12.94 1.12
N LEU A 147 5.11 12.01 1.05
CA LEU A 147 6.15 11.89 2.08
C LEU A 147 7.02 13.14 2.15
N PRO A 148 7.57 13.45 3.34
CA PRO A 148 8.55 14.51 3.51
C PRO A 148 9.74 14.31 2.56
N SER A 149 10.32 15.42 2.15
CA SER A 149 11.52 15.38 1.31
C SER A 149 12.68 14.66 2.01
N TRP A 150 13.59 14.07 1.21
CA TRP A 150 14.81 13.47 1.76
C TRP A 150 15.58 14.43 2.66
N ARG A 151 15.62 15.72 2.33
CA ARG A 151 16.30 16.75 3.11
C ARG A 151 15.73 16.91 4.53
N GLU A 152 14.42 16.81 4.67
CA GLU A 152 13.75 16.87 5.98
C GLU A 152 14.00 15.60 6.77
N LEU A 153 13.86 14.44 6.15
CA LEU A 153 14.13 13.15 6.76
C LEU A 153 15.60 13.00 7.16
N LEU A 154 16.54 13.47 6.34
CA LEU A 154 17.97 13.42 6.63
C LEU A 154 18.32 14.12 7.94
N ARG A 155 17.77 15.31 8.20
CA ARG A 155 17.94 16.00 9.47
C ARG A 155 17.40 15.21 10.66
N THR A 156 16.34 14.47 10.44
CA THR A 156 15.74 13.60 11.45
C THR A 156 16.59 12.37 11.69
N PHE A 157 17.10 11.74 10.63
CA PHE A 157 18.03 10.61 10.74
C PHE A 157 19.31 11.01 11.51
N HIS A 158 19.90 12.17 11.23
CA HIS A 158 21.06 12.65 11.99
C HIS A 158 20.75 12.83 13.48
N ARG A 159 19.56 13.32 13.84
CA ARG A 159 19.16 13.43 15.25
C ARG A 159 18.98 12.07 15.91
N LEU A 160 18.36 11.10 15.21
CA LEU A 160 18.19 9.73 15.70
C LEU A 160 19.55 9.04 15.88
N GLU A 161 20.47 9.28 14.96
CA GLU A 161 21.85 8.77 15.04
C GLU A 161 22.61 9.37 16.21
N ALA A 162 22.53 10.68 16.41
CA ALA A 162 23.15 11.37 17.54
C ALA A 162 22.61 10.86 18.90
N ARG A 163 21.34 10.44 18.96
CA ARG A 163 20.74 9.79 20.14
C ARG A 163 21.13 8.30 20.25
N GLY A 164 21.81 7.74 19.27
CA GLY A 164 22.24 6.34 19.26
C GLY A 164 21.14 5.35 18.88
N GLU A 165 19.97 5.80 18.46
CA GLU A 165 18.82 4.96 18.11
C GLU A 165 19.00 4.24 16.76
N ILE A 166 19.77 4.84 15.86
CA ILE A 166 20.11 4.27 14.54
C ILE A 166 21.59 4.38 14.25
N ARG A 167 22.02 3.83 13.13
CA ARG A 167 23.42 3.90 12.68
C ARG A 167 23.49 4.40 11.24
N GLY A 168 24.32 5.42 11.01
CA GLY A 168 24.75 5.85 9.69
C GLY A 168 25.90 4.99 9.17
N GLY A 169 25.97 4.80 7.85
CA GLY A 169 27.05 4.03 7.24
C GLY A 169 26.82 3.76 5.75
N ARG A 170 27.62 2.87 5.18
CA ARG A 170 27.43 2.33 3.83
C ARG A 170 27.07 0.85 3.91
N PHE A 171 25.78 0.57 3.92
CA PHE A 171 25.24 -0.78 4.09
C PHE A 171 24.99 -1.47 2.75
N VAL A 172 24.56 -0.70 1.74
CA VAL A 172 24.29 -1.19 0.39
C VAL A 172 25.28 -0.57 -0.58
N SER A 173 26.06 -1.41 -1.26
CA SER A 173 27.04 -0.98 -2.25
C SER A 173 26.38 -0.43 -3.52
N GLY A 174 27.09 0.43 -4.26
CA GLY A 174 26.60 1.00 -5.52
C GLY A 174 25.55 2.11 -5.40
N LEU A 175 25.16 2.48 -4.17
CA LEU A 175 24.24 3.58 -3.92
C LEU A 175 24.98 4.77 -3.31
N ALA A 176 24.80 5.94 -3.93
CA ALA A 176 25.40 7.19 -3.46
C ALA A 176 24.59 7.79 -2.30
N GLY A 177 25.27 8.63 -1.50
CA GLY A 177 24.65 9.33 -0.39
C GLY A 177 24.67 8.57 0.93
N GLU A 178 24.08 9.20 1.93
CA GLU A 178 24.01 8.68 3.28
C GLU A 178 22.96 7.57 3.38
N GLN A 179 23.28 6.55 4.18
CA GLN A 179 22.41 5.42 4.45
C GLN A 179 22.31 5.23 5.96
N PHE A 180 21.11 4.93 6.43
CA PHE A 180 20.83 4.72 7.85
C PHE A 180 20.20 3.36 8.06
N ALA A 181 20.55 2.70 9.15
CA ALA A 181 20.04 1.38 9.50
C ALA A 181 19.63 1.30 10.97
N LEU A 182 18.65 0.44 11.23
CA LEU A 182 18.37 0.01 12.59
C LEU A 182 19.55 -0.84 13.12
N PRO A 183 19.92 -0.71 14.41
CA PRO A 183 21.01 -1.49 14.99
C PRO A 183 20.85 -3.00 14.78
N GLU A 184 19.63 -3.51 14.88
CA GLU A 184 19.30 -4.93 14.68
C GLU A 184 19.40 -5.40 13.22
N ALA A 185 19.31 -4.50 12.24
CA ALA A 185 19.49 -4.84 10.83
C ALA A 185 20.96 -5.14 10.47
N ILE A 186 21.90 -4.55 11.20
CA ILE A 186 23.34 -4.67 10.87
C ILE A 186 23.86 -6.12 11.05
N PRO A 187 23.59 -6.83 12.15
CA PRO A 187 23.96 -8.24 12.27
C PRO A 187 23.34 -9.11 11.18
N LEU A 188 22.07 -8.89 10.83
CA LEU A 188 21.38 -9.63 9.76
C LEU A 188 22.04 -9.41 8.40
N LEU A 189 22.41 -8.17 8.08
CA LEU A 189 23.12 -7.85 6.84
C LEU A 189 24.48 -8.58 6.78
N ARG A 190 25.22 -8.61 7.91
CA ARG A 190 26.49 -9.33 8.01
C ARG A 190 26.32 -10.84 7.86
N GLU A 191 25.27 -11.40 8.44
CA GLU A 191 24.93 -12.82 8.32
C GLU A 191 24.63 -13.17 6.86
N VAL A 192 23.71 -12.42 6.20
CA VAL A 192 23.38 -12.64 4.79
C VAL A 192 24.61 -12.54 3.90
N ARG A 193 25.48 -11.55 4.13
CA ARG A 193 26.74 -11.39 3.36
C ARG A 193 27.70 -12.56 3.52
N ARG A 194 27.68 -13.26 4.67
CA ARG A 194 28.57 -14.40 4.94
C ARG A 194 28.02 -15.72 4.43
N ARG A 195 26.72 -15.77 4.10
CA ARG A 195 26.12 -17.00 3.53
C ARG A 195 26.80 -17.35 2.22
N PRO A 196 27.21 -18.59 2.03
CA PRO A 196 27.71 -19.03 0.74
C PRO A 196 26.60 -18.92 -0.31
N HIS A 197 26.98 -18.57 -1.53
CA HIS A 197 26.09 -18.61 -2.67
C HIS A 197 25.87 -20.07 -3.05
N ASP A 198 24.63 -20.55 -3.01
CA ASP A 198 24.26 -21.94 -3.35
C ASP A 198 23.57 -22.03 -4.72
N GLY A 199 23.44 -20.90 -5.43
CA GLY A 199 22.80 -20.81 -6.74
C GLY A 199 21.30 -20.91 -6.68
N SER A 200 20.67 -20.81 -5.49
CA SER A 200 19.23 -20.98 -5.32
C SER A 200 18.44 -19.95 -6.12
N LEU A 201 17.38 -20.43 -6.80
CA LEU A 201 16.50 -19.60 -7.61
C LEU A 201 15.22 -19.29 -6.86
N VAL A 202 14.92 -18.01 -6.68
CA VAL A 202 13.70 -17.49 -6.07
C VAL A 202 12.90 -16.72 -7.11
N ALA A 203 11.66 -17.13 -7.35
CA ALA A 203 10.74 -16.41 -8.23
C ALA A 203 9.82 -15.52 -7.41
N VAL A 204 9.66 -14.26 -7.82
CA VAL A 204 8.74 -13.29 -7.23
C VAL A 204 7.80 -12.73 -8.28
N CYS A 205 6.60 -12.35 -7.87
CA CYS A 205 5.61 -11.70 -8.74
C CYS A 205 6.02 -10.24 -9.01
N GLY A 206 5.61 -9.69 -10.16
CA GLY A 206 5.90 -8.29 -10.51
C GLY A 206 5.35 -7.27 -9.50
N VAL A 207 4.25 -7.59 -8.79
CA VAL A 207 3.69 -6.74 -7.73
C VAL A 207 4.32 -6.96 -6.36
N ASP A 208 5.25 -7.91 -6.22
CA ASP A 208 5.93 -8.17 -4.96
C ASP A 208 6.80 -6.97 -4.57
N PRO A 209 6.83 -6.55 -3.28
CA PRO A 209 7.74 -5.51 -2.79
C PRO A 209 9.22 -5.77 -3.08
N LEU A 210 9.62 -7.04 -3.24
CA LEU A 210 10.97 -7.45 -3.63
C LEU A 210 11.26 -7.29 -5.13
N ASN A 211 10.32 -6.80 -5.94
CA ASN A 211 10.60 -6.38 -7.31
C ASN A 211 11.48 -5.12 -7.30
N LEU A 212 12.78 -5.31 -7.22
CA LEU A 212 13.79 -4.25 -7.11
C LEU A 212 14.53 -3.98 -8.43
N ALA A 213 14.32 -4.81 -9.46
CA ALA A 213 14.98 -4.69 -10.76
C ALA A 213 14.63 -3.36 -11.45
N GLY A 214 15.64 -2.67 -11.97
CA GLY A 214 15.49 -1.38 -12.62
C GLY A 214 15.07 -0.20 -11.70
N THR A 215 14.99 -0.46 -10.40
CA THR A 215 14.73 0.57 -9.39
C THR A 215 15.93 0.72 -8.44
N LEU A 216 16.14 -0.24 -7.56
CA LEU A 216 17.27 -0.28 -6.63
C LEU A 216 18.40 -1.16 -7.16
N LEU A 217 18.07 -2.22 -7.88
CA LEU A 217 19.03 -3.12 -8.51
C LEU A 217 19.19 -2.81 -10.01
N PRO A 218 20.35 -3.17 -10.60
CA PRO A 218 20.57 -3.06 -12.04
C PRO A 218 19.50 -3.83 -12.84
N GLY A 219 19.34 -3.47 -14.11
CA GLY A 219 18.46 -4.15 -15.05
C GLY A 219 17.31 -3.28 -15.56
N ALA A 220 16.53 -3.80 -16.47
CA ALA A 220 15.33 -3.15 -16.96
C ALA A 220 14.25 -3.16 -15.86
N LYS A 221 13.49 -2.08 -15.77
CA LYS A 221 12.35 -1.99 -14.83
C LYS A 221 11.27 -2.98 -15.21
N VAL A 222 10.86 -3.82 -14.26
CA VAL A 222 9.75 -4.75 -14.42
C VAL A 222 8.47 -4.09 -13.90
N PRO A 223 7.45 -3.88 -14.73
CA PRO A 223 6.19 -3.27 -14.30
C PRO A 223 5.52 -4.09 -13.19
N ALA A 224 4.93 -3.41 -12.20
CA ALA A 224 4.22 -4.02 -11.07
C ALA A 224 2.86 -4.58 -11.51
N LEU A 225 2.87 -5.62 -12.31
CA LEU A 225 1.69 -6.36 -12.78
C LEU A 225 1.76 -7.79 -12.25
N ALA A 226 0.61 -8.34 -11.86
CA ALA A 226 0.51 -9.71 -11.34
C ALA A 226 0.91 -10.78 -12.38
N SER A 227 0.80 -10.47 -13.67
CA SER A 227 1.23 -11.34 -14.77
C SER A 227 2.74 -11.37 -14.99
N ASN A 228 3.48 -10.38 -14.45
CA ASN A 228 4.94 -10.34 -14.60
C ASN A 228 5.62 -11.12 -13.47
N ARG A 229 6.78 -11.68 -13.77
CA ARG A 229 7.59 -12.45 -12.82
C ARG A 229 9.06 -12.09 -12.92
N LEU A 230 9.77 -12.23 -11.82
CA LEU A 230 11.23 -12.09 -11.75
C LEU A 230 11.82 -13.34 -11.10
N VAL A 231 13.01 -13.71 -11.54
CA VAL A 231 13.80 -14.76 -10.90
C VAL A 231 15.10 -14.15 -10.41
N TYR A 232 15.37 -14.38 -9.15
CA TYR A 232 16.62 -14.03 -8.49
C TYR A 232 17.46 -15.29 -8.30
N ARG A 233 18.79 -15.15 -8.46
CA ARG A 233 19.78 -16.14 -8.05
C ARG A 233 20.67 -15.48 -7.00
N ASP A 234 20.75 -16.08 -5.83
CA ASP A 234 21.55 -15.53 -4.71
C ASP A 234 21.26 -14.04 -4.43
N GLY A 235 19.99 -13.61 -4.54
CA GLY A 235 19.56 -12.24 -4.34
C GLY A 235 19.77 -11.27 -5.51
N LEU A 236 20.40 -11.71 -6.62
CA LEU A 236 20.57 -10.89 -7.83
C LEU A 236 19.54 -11.25 -8.89
N PRO A 237 18.92 -10.27 -9.58
CA PRO A 237 17.97 -10.55 -10.62
C PRO A 237 18.67 -11.15 -11.84
N VAL A 238 18.21 -12.31 -12.31
CA VAL A 238 18.80 -13.01 -13.48
C VAL A 238 17.88 -13.00 -14.68
N ALA A 239 16.58 -13.03 -14.48
CA ALA A 239 15.60 -12.97 -15.57
C ALA A 239 14.27 -12.44 -15.09
N ALA A 240 13.45 -11.99 -16.04
CA ALA A 240 12.04 -11.66 -15.83
C ALA A 240 11.17 -12.19 -16.99
N GLU A 241 9.89 -12.33 -16.73
CA GLU A 241 8.85 -12.45 -17.73
C GLU A 241 8.00 -11.19 -17.71
N ILE A 242 7.96 -10.48 -18.82
CA ILE A 242 7.20 -9.24 -18.99
C ILE A 242 6.24 -9.43 -20.15
N ALA A 243 4.94 -9.34 -19.88
CA ALA A 243 3.89 -9.55 -20.89
C ALA A 243 4.07 -10.87 -21.67
N GLY A 244 4.43 -11.96 -20.98
CA GLY A 244 4.64 -13.28 -21.58
C GLY A 244 5.95 -13.44 -22.35
N LYS A 245 6.85 -12.43 -22.33
CA LYS A 245 8.15 -12.49 -22.99
C LYS A 245 9.27 -12.60 -21.96
N PRO A 246 10.14 -13.62 -22.04
CA PRO A 246 11.28 -13.75 -21.15
C PRO A 246 12.37 -12.73 -21.51
N LEU A 247 12.92 -12.09 -20.49
CA LEU A 247 14.06 -11.18 -20.54
C LEU A 247 15.15 -11.75 -19.64
N PHE A 248 16.36 -11.93 -20.14
CA PHE A 248 17.51 -12.37 -19.37
C PHE A 248 18.48 -11.19 -19.20
N TRP A 249 19.01 -10.99 -18.01
CA TRP A 249 20.02 -9.97 -17.72
C TRP A 249 21.44 -10.52 -17.68
N LEU A 250 21.57 -11.84 -17.61
CA LEU A 250 22.86 -12.54 -17.62
C LEU A 250 22.85 -13.59 -18.72
N GLU A 251 24.01 -13.81 -19.32
CA GLU A 251 24.22 -14.98 -20.17
C GLU A 251 24.26 -16.23 -19.28
N LEU A 252 23.37 -17.15 -19.54
CA LEU A 252 23.24 -18.41 -18.81
C LEU A 252 23.53 -19.56 -19.79
N ASP A 253 24.16 -20.61 -19.30
CA ASP A 253 24.26 -21.85 -20.05
C ASP A 253 22.86 -22.45 -20.30
N GLN A 254 22.79 -23.47 -21.13
CA GLN A 254 21.53 -24.06 -21.56
C GLN A 254 20.74 -24.67 -20.41
N GLN A 255 21.43 -25.31 -19.44
CA GLN A 255 20.81 -25.93 -18.29
C GLN A 255 20.22 -24.85 -17.33
N ALA A 256 21.04 -23.86 -16.96
CA ALA A 256 20.61 -22.77 -16.10
C ALA A 256 19.46 -21.94 -16.73
N SER A 257 19.50 -21.72 -18.05
CA SER A 257 18.41 -21.07 -18.78
C SER A 257 17.12 -21.88 -18.69
N ALA A 258 17.18 -23.20 -18.82
CA ALA A 258 16.00 -24.06 -18.69
C ALA A 258 15.43 -24.03 -17.27
N GLU A 259 16.27 -24.08 -16.24
CA GLU A 259 15.84 -23.98 -14.83
C GLU A 259 15.16 -22.65 -14.55
N VAL A 260 15.74 -21.54 -14.99
CA VAL A 260 15.16 -20.19 -14.83
C VAL A 260 13.82 -20.07 -15.56
N ARG A 261 13.73 -20.60 -16.80
CA ARG A 261 12.45 -20.62 -17.54
C ARG A 261 11.37 -21.41 -16.81
N CYS A 262 11.71 -22.56 -16.23
CA CYS A 262 10.78 -23.34 -15.42
C CYS A 262 10.27 -22.54 -14.20
N LYS A 263 11.10 -21.72 -13.57
CA LYS A 263 10.69 -20.86 -12.44
C LYS A 263 9.82 -19.68 -12.88
N LEU A 264 10.01 -19.15 -14.08
CA LEU A 264 9.15 -18.10 -14.63
C LEU A 264 7.74 -18.62 -14.94
N ILE A 265 7.60 -19.86 -15.43
CA ILE A 265 6.33 -20.45 -15.88
C ILE A 265 5.52 -21.08 -14.74
N ARG A 266 6.16 -21.63 -13.70
CA ARG A 266 5.45 -22.29 -12.59
C ARG A 266 4.68 -21.30 -11.72
N HIS A 267 3.37 -21.55 -11.65
CA HIS A 267 2.42 -20.88 -10.73
C HIS A 267 2.58 -21.34 -9.30
#